data_a6c31f6e1965dffc9214225b34948a8e
#
_entry.id   a6c31f6e1965dffc9214225b34948a8e
#
_cell.length_a   1.000
_cell.length_b   1.000
_cell.length_c   1.000
_cell.angle_alpha   90.00
_cell.angle_beta   90.00
_cell.angle_gamma   90.00
#
_symmetry.space_group_name_H-M   'P 1'
#
loop_
_entity.id
_entity.type
_entity.pdbx_description
1 polymer ?
#
loop_
_entity_poly.entity_id
_entity_poly.type
_entity_poly.pdbx_seq_one_letter_code
_entity_poly.pdbx_strand_id
1 'polypeptide(L)'
;NTIDAGRFEDTNRVFEVPEKVNVLVNGWIDPNAQADIIIEQIKKADVQFGWQNPTGLMIGRFQPFHDGHLKLFETILEKEGQVLIAIRDTYNTDEKNPFNYVEVVEGIHKKLEDKYSGKYYIISVPNITGVYYGRDVGYKVEKINLDPQTESISATQIRKEMGK
;
A
#
# COMPACT_ATOMS: atom_id res chain seq x y z
N ASN A 1 38.88 -21.48 -6.20
CA ASN A 1 37.54 -20.88 -6.13
C ASN A 1 37.62 -19.40 -6.48
N THR A 2 37.67 -19.14 -7.77
CA THR A 2 37.62 -17.78 -8.32
C THR A 2 36.17 -17.41 -8.48
N ILE A 3 35.71 -16.46 -7.69
CA ILE A 3 34.38 -15.81 -7.87
C ILE A 3 34.52 -14.90 -9.07
N ASP A 4 33.74 -15.19 -10.10
CA ASP A 4 33.71 -14.45 -11.35
C ASP A 4 33.19 -13.03 -11.08
N ALA A 5 34.09 -12.04 -11.11
CA ALA A 5 33.82 -10.64 -10.87
C ALA A 5 33.15 -9.90 -12.05
N GLY A 6 32.83 -10.62 -13.15
CA GLY A 6 32.29 -10.03 -14.38
C GLY A 6 30.77 -9.82 -14.44
N ARG A 7 30.02 -10.08 -13.36
CA ARG A 7 28.55 -10.13 -13.43
C ARG A 7 27.82 -8.82 -13.11
N PHE A 8 28.54 -7.74 -12.85
CA PHE A 8 27.94 -6.46 -12.43
C PHE A 8 28.28 -5.24 -13.32
N GLU A 9 28.88 -5.44 -14.49
CA GLU A 9 29.28 -4.32 -15.35
C GLU A 9 28.24 -3.86 -16.39
N ASP A 10 27.04 -4.42 -16.43
CA ASP A 10 26.02 -4.00 -17.38
C ASP A 10 24.88 -3.20 -16.72
N THR A 11 25.20 -1.96 -16.36
CA THR A 11 24.25 -0.99 -15.78
C THR A 11 23.31 -0.35 -16.81
N ASN A 12 23.39 -0.73 -18.09
CA ASN A 12 22.56 -0.21 -19.18
C ASN A 12 21.51 -1.19 -19.69
N ARG A 13 21.22 -2.26 -18.97
CA ARG A 13 20.06 -3.07 -19.31
C ARG A 13 18.80 -2.28 -19.04
N VAL A 14 18.16 -1.83 -20.10
CA VAL A 14 16.74 -1.47 -20.09
C VAL A 14 16.01 -2.66 -19.49
N PHE A 15 15.34 -2.41 -18.37
CA PHE A 15 14.52 -3.43 -17.72
C PHE A 15 13.35 -3.71 -18.65
N GLU A 16 13.48 -4.69 -19.54
CA GLU A 16 12.35 -5.20 -20.31
C GLU A 16 11.42 -5.86 -19.31
N VAL A 17 10.27 -5.23 -19.07
CA VAL A 17 9.19 -5.84 -18.29
C VAL A 17 8.83 -7.13 -19.00
N PRO A 18 8.99 -8.32 -18.39
CA PRO A 18 8.64 -9.57 -19.03
C PRO A 18 7.17 -9.53 -19.45
N GLU A 19 6.84 -10.00 -20.66
CA GLU A 19 5.45 -10.09 -21.15
C GLU A 19 4.52 -10.89 -20.22
N LYS A 20 5.09 -11.67 -19.30
CA LYS A 20 4.39 -12.36 -18.22
C LYS A 20 5.18 -12.21 -16.93
N VAL A 21 4.75 -11.28 -16.10
CA VAL A 21 5.24 -11.18 -14.73
C VAL A 21 4.52 -12.25 -13.91
N ASN A 22 5.20 -13.35 -13.60
CA ASN A 22 4.76 -14.27 -12.56
C ASN A 22 5.02 -13.61 -11.20
N VAL A 23 4.14 -12.70 -10.79
CA VAL A 23 4.16 -12.22 -9.41
C VAL A 23 3.60 -13.35 -8.55
N LEU A 24 4.45 -13.95 -7.72
CA LEU A 24 4.03 -14.85 -6.65
C LEU A 24 3.22 -14.04 -5.64
N VAL A 25 1.94 -13.86 -5.93
CA VAL A 25 0.98 -13.35 -4.97
C VAL A 25 0.27 -14.58 -4.42
N ASN A 26 0.62 -14.96 -3.21
CA ASN A 26 -0.02 -16.05 -2.50
C ASN A 26 -1.47 -15.67 -2.20
N GLY A 27 -2.38 -16.22 -2.96
CA GLY A 27 -3.81 -16.05 -2.73
C GLY A 27 -4.59 -16.45 -3.98
N TRP A 28 -5.70 -17.04 -3.80
CA TRP A 28 -6.62 -17.65 -4.75
C TRP A 28 -7.23 -16.69 -5.81
N ILE A 29 -6.50 -15.67 -6.22
CA ILE A 29 -6.90 -14.70 -7.23
C ILE A 29 -6.12 -15.00 -8.49
N ASP A 30 -6.79 -14.89 -9.63
CA ASP A 30 -6.15 -14.99 -10.93
C ASP A 30 -4.87 -14.14 -10.97
N PRO A 31 -3.70 -14.77 -11.15
CA PRO A 31 -2.41 -14.06 -11.17
C PRO A 31 -2.36 -12.95 -12.21
N ASN A 32 -3.13 -13.06 -13.29
CA ASN A 32 -3.19 -12.04 -14.34
C ASN A 32 -3.96 -10.80 -13.87
N ALA A 33 -5.08 -10.96 -13.18
CA ALA A 33 -5.84 -9.83 -12.63
C ALA A 33 -5.03 -9.05 -11.60
N GLN A 34 -4.24 -9.74 -10.78
CA GLN A 34 -3.33 -9.09 -9.82
C GLN A 34 -2.18 -8.37 -10.52
N ALA A 35 -1.59 -8.99 -11.53
CA ALA A 35 -0.53 -8.37 -12.32
C ALA A 35 -1.03 -7.11 -13.02
N ASP A 36 -2.21 -7.13 -13.60
CA ASP A 36 -2.82 -5.97 -14.27
C ASP A 36 -3.06 -4.82 -13.29
N ILE A 37 -3.55 -5.09 -12.09
CA ILE A 37 -3.73 -4.07 -11.05
C ILE A 37 -2.38 -3.46 -10.64
N ILE A 38 -1.37 -4.28 -10.42
CA ILE A 38 -0.02 -3.81 -10.04
C ILE A 38 0.60 -2.99 -11.17
N ILE A 39 0.49 -3.44 -12.41
CA ILE A 39 1.00 -2.73 -13.60
C ILE A 39 0.29 -1.39 -13.76
N GLU A 40 -1.02 -1.35 -13.58
CA GLU A 40 -1.79 -0.11 -13.66
C GLU A 40 -1.41 0.86 -12.54
N GLN A 41 -1.20 0.38 -11.32
CA GLN A 41 -0.70 1.20 -10.20
C GLN A 41 0.69 1.76 -10.49
N ILE A 42 1.61 0.95 -11.01
CA ILE A 42 2.96 1.40 -11.40
C ILE A 42 2.86 2.50 -12.46
N LYS A 43 2.08 2.30 -13.50
CA LYS A 43 1.91 3.29 -14.58
C LYS A 43 1.33 4.61 -14.10
N LYS A 44 0.36 4.57 -13.17
CA LYS A 44 -0.24 5.78 -12.58
C LYS A 44 0.71 6.48 -11.60
N ALA A 45 1.48 5.72 -10.83
CA ALA A 45 2.44 6.25 -9.89
C ALA A 45 3.62 6.95 -10.55
N ASP A 46 4.12 6.43 -11.67
CA ASP A 46 5.28 6.99 -12.39
C ASP A 46 5.04 8.42 -12.90
N VAL A 47 3.79 8.85 -13.01
CA VAL A 47 3.47 10.19 -13.54
C VAL A 47 3.56 11.29 -12.46
N GLN A 48 3.36 11.00 -11.18
CA GLN A 48 3.26 12.03 -10.14
C GLN A 48 3.86 11.67 -8.78
N PHE A 49 3.96 10.37 -8.41
CA PHE A 49 4.54 9.95 -7.13
C PHE A 49 6.07 9.99 -7.20
N GLY A 50 6.69 10.88 -6.44
CA GLY A 50 8.15 11.06 -6.46
C GLY A 50 8.84 10.22 -5.41
N TRP A 51 9.62 9.19 -5.80
CA TRP A 51 10.36 8.32 -4.88
C TRP A 51 11.39 9.04 -4.00
N GLN A 52 11.83 10.23 -4.39
CA GLN A 52 12.76 11.07 -3.62
C GLN A 52 12.07 12.13 -2.78
N ASN A 53 10.76 12.27 -2.92
CA ASN A 53 10.01 13.28 -2.17
C ASN A 53 9.72 12.81 -0.74
N PRO A 54 9.58 13.74 0.22
CA PRO A 54 9.05 13.41 1.54
C PRO A 54 7.75 12.64 1.41
N THR A 55 7.63 11.54 2.16
CA THR A 55 6.53 10.59 2.02
C THR A 55 6.09 10.11 3.39
N GLY A 56 4.82 10.27 3.69
CA GLY A 56 4.23 9.71 4.88
C GLY A 56 3.87 8.23 4.70
N LEU A 57 4.19 7.40 5.68
CA LEU A 57 3.85 5.97 5.67
C LEU A 57 2.57 5.72 6.47
N MET A 58 1.56 5.16 5.82
CA MET A 58 0.31 4.72 6.42
C MET A 58 0.21 3.20 6.37
N ILE A 59 0.21 2.54 7.54
CA ILE A 59 0.14 1.06 7.62
C ILE A 59 -1.21 0.64 8.18
N GLY A 60 -1.87 -0.32 7.52
CA GLY A 60 -3.14 -0.87 8.02
C GLY A 60 -3.59 -2.12 7.29
N ARG A 61 -4.67 -2.73 7.78
CA ARG A 61 -5.35 -3.86 7.10
C ARG A 61 -6.44 -3.40 6.13
N PHE A 62 -7.03 -2.24 6.44
CA PHE A 62 -8.07 -1.58 5.64
C PHE A 62 -9.24 -2.51 5.27
N GLN A 63 -9.88 -3.09 6.28
CA GLN A 63 -10.89 -4.13 6.17
C GLN A 63 -12.31 -3.66 6.58
N PRO A 64 -13.00 -2.80 5.80
CA PRO A 64 -12.57 -2.10 4.58
C PRO A 64 -11.84 -0.77 4.84
N PHE A 65 -11.38 -0.10 3.77
CA PHE A 65 -10.96 1.30 3.83
C PHE A 65 -12.20 2.20 4.01
N HIS A 66 -12.23 3.02 5.03
CA HIS A 66 -13.38 3.83 5.42
C HIS A 66 -13.00 5.30 5.68
N ASP A 67 -13.97 6.14 5.98
CA ASP A 67 -13.78 7.59 6.12
C ASP A 67 -12.78 7.98 7.24
N GLY A 68 -12.66 7.17 8.29
CA GLY A 68 -11.59 7.35 9.28
C GLY A 68 -10.20 7.15 8.69
N HIS A 69 -10.04 6.18 7.79
CA HIS A 69 -8.78 5.99 7.07
C HIS A 69 -8.54 7.11 6.04
N LEU A 70 -9.59 7.58 5.37
CA LEU A 70 -9.51 8.72 4.47
C LEU A 70 -9.02 9.98 5.21
N LYS A 71 -9.58 10.27 6.37
CA LYS A 71 -9.18 11.43 7.17
C LYS A 71 -7.72 11.33 7.63
N LEU A 72 -7.28 10.13 8.06
CA LEU A 72 -5.88 9.87 8.38
C LEU A 72 -4.98 10.09 7.16
N PHE A 73 -5.36 9.56 6.01
CA PHE A 73 -4.66 9.76 4.75
C PHE A 73 -4.52 11.25 4.41
N GLU A 74 -5.60 12.02 4.45
CA GLU A 74 -5.60 13.46 4.18
C GLU A 74 -4.67 14.23 5.13
N THR A 75 -4.68 13.86 6.42
CA THR A 75 -3.79 14.47 7.43
C THR A 75 -2.31 14.20 7.13
N ILE A 76 -1.98 12.97 6.72
CA ILE A 76 -0.61 12.61 6.33
C ILE A 76 -0.22 13.33 5.04
N LEU A 77 -1.11 13.36 4.07
CA LEU A 77 -0.89 14.04 2.78
C LEU A 77 -0.61 15.53 2.97
N GLU A 78 -1.33 16.19 3.86
CA GLU A 78 -1.11 17.61 4.20
C GLU A 78 0.27 17.85 4.82
N LYS A 79 0.76 16.91 5.64
CA LYS A 79 2.06 17.02 6.31
C LYS A 79 3.24 16.71 5.37
N GLU A 80 3.12 15.70 4.53
CA GLU A 80 4.25 15.10 3.81
C GLU A 80 4.17 15.31 2.29
N GLY A 81 3.00 15.67 1.74
CA GLY A 81 2.80 15.92 0.32
C GLY A 81 2.48 14.70 -0.52
N GLN A 82 2.81 13.50 -0.06
CA GLN A 82 2.42 12.23 -0.64
C GLN A 82 2.42 11.10 0.40
N VAL A 83 1.71 9.99 0.11
CA VAL A 83 1.48 8.91 1.07
C VAL A 83 1.81 7.55 0.48
N LEU A 84 2.65 6.78 1.15
CA LEU A 84 2.82 5.36 0.90
C LEU A 84 1.83 4.58 1.76
N ILE A 85 0.88 3.89 1.14
CA ILE A 85 -0.12 3.07 1.83
C ILE A 85 0.38 1.63 1.85
N ALA A 86 0.78 1.15 3.02
CA ALA A 86 1.24 -0.21 3.23
C ALA A 86 0.09 -1.09 3.73
N ILE A 87 -0.45 -1.94 2.85
CA ILE A 87 -1.51 -2.89 3.21
C ILE A 87 -0.84 -4.09 3.89
N ARG A 88 -1.17 -4.32 5.15
CA ARG A 88 -0.79 -5.54 5.84
C ARG A 88 -1.64 -6.70 5.32
N ASP A 89 -1.04 -7.49 4.44
CA ASP A 89 -1.70 -8.65 3.86
C ASP A 89 -1.86 -9.76 4.91
N THR A 90 -3.06 -10.31 5.00
CA THR A 90 -3.38 -11.39 5.91
C THR A 90 -3.33 -12.76 5.21
N TYR A 91 -3.05 -12.80 3.91
CA TYR A 91 -2.96 -13.97 3.03
C TYR A 91 -4.25 -14.79 2.88
N ASN A 92 -5.12 -14.77 3.88
CA ASN A 92 -6.40 -15.48 3.87
C ASN A 92 -7.50 -14.54 4.32
N THR A 93 -8.70 -14.82 3.86
CA THR A 93 -9.91 -14.16 4.37
C THR A 93 -10.43 -14.88 5.60
N ASP A 94 -10.85 -14.11 6.60
CA ASP A 94 -11.51 -14.60 7.82
C ASP A 94 -12.59 -13.59 8.25
N GLU A 95 -13.30 -13.87 9.35
CA GLU A 95 -14.33 -12.97 9.87
C GLU A 95 -13.84 -11.54 10.19
N LYS A 96 -12.57 -11.39 10.54
CA LYS A 96 -11.95 -10.09 10.84
C LYS A 96 -11.35 -9.43 9.59
N ASN A 97 -11.05 -10.22 8.58
CA ASN A 97 -10.42 -9.81 7.33
C ASN A 97 -11.16 -10.41 6.13
N PRO A 98 -12.42 -10.00 5.89
CA PRO A 98 -13.27 -10.62 4.85
C PRO A 98 -12.90 -10.21 3.43
N PHE A 99 -12.03 -9.21 3.26
CA PHE A 99 -11.58 -8.73 1.95
C PHE A 99 -10.17 -9.21 1.65
N ASN A 100 -9.97 -9.78 0.46
CA ASN A 100 -8.65 -10.12 -0.04
C ASN A 100 -7.87 -8.85 -0.43
N TYR A 101 -6.58 -9.00 -0.76
CA TYR A 101 -5.71 -7.87 -1.10
C TYR A 101 -6.25 -7.00 -2.25
N VAL A 102 -6.76 -7.63 -3.32
CA VAL A 102 -7.28 -6.90 -4.48
C VAL A 102 -8.52 -6.08 -4.12
N GLU A 103 -9.48 -6.69 -3.41
CA GLU A 103 -10.67 -5.99 -2.94
C GLU A 103 -10.33 -4.79 -2.05
N VAL A 104 -9.28 -4.92 -1.23
CA VAL A 104 -8.79 -3.81 -0.40
C VAL A 104 -8.19 -2.70 -1.27
N VAL A 105 -7.34 -3.05 -2.24
CA VAL A 105 -6.74 -2.08 -3.19
C VAL A 105 -7.82 -1.35 -3.97
N GLU A 106 -8.79 -2.07 -4.54
CA GLU A 106 -9.92 -1.47 -5.26
C GLU A 106 -10.73 -0.52 -4.37
N GLY A 107 -10.98 -0.92 -3.12
CA GLY A 107 -11.67 -0.09 -2.15
C GLY A 107 -10.92 1.20 -1.82
N ILE A 108 -9.59 1.16 -1.76
CA ILE A 108 -8.74 2.34 -1.58
C ILE A 108 -8.81 3.24 -2.83
N HIS A 109 -8.59 2.67 -4.03
CA HIS A 109 -8.67 3.44 -5.28
C HIS A 109 -10.03 4.11 -5.45
N LYS A 110 -11.13 3.40 -5.20
CA LYS A 110 -12.48 3.96 -5.26
C LYS A 110 -12.67 5.20 -4.39
N LYS A 111 -11.96 5.28 -3.28
CA LYS A 111 -12.04 6.42 -2.34
C LYS A 111 -11.06 7.55 -2.69
N LEU A 112 -9.91 7.23 -3.31
CA LEU A 112 -8.81 8.18 -3.44
C LEU A 112 -8.59 8.66 -4.88
N GLU A 113 -8.86 7.84 -5.90
CA GLU A 113 -8.39 8.06 -7.26
C GLU A 113 -8.87 9.38 -7.86
N ASP A 114 -10.15 9.72 -7.70
CA ASP A 114 -10.72 10.92 -8.30
C ASP A 114 -10.09 12.22 -7.79
N LYS A 115 -9.67 12.23 -6.52
CA LYS A 115 -9.18 13.45 -5.85
C LYS A 115 -7.68 13.47 -5.65
N TYR A 116 -7.06 12.29 -5.50
CA TYR A 116 -5.67 12.17 -5.04
C TYR A 116 -4.79 11.34 -5.96
N SER A 117 -5.18 11.19 -7.23
CA SER A 117 -4.36 10.49 -8.23
C SER A 117 -2.93 11.01 -8.24
N GLY A 118 -1.95 10.10 -8.23
CA GLY A 118 -0.52 10.41 -8.19
C GLY A 118 0.00 10.97 -6.86
N LYS A 119 -0.83 11.07 -5.82
CA LYS A 119 -0.42 11.49 -4.47
C LYS A 119 -0.21 10.33 -3.51
N TYR A 120 -0.49 9.12 -3.93
CA TYR A 120 -0.29 7.92 -3.13
C TYR A 120 0.25 6.76 -3.95
N TYR A 121 0.89 5.84 -3.25
CA TYR A 121 1.31 4.56 -3.79
C TYR A 121 0.93 3.46 -2.82
N ILE A 122 0.51 2.30 -3.32
CA ILE A 122 0.06 1.18 -2.49
C ILE A 122 1.05 0.04 -2.60
N ILE A 123 1.45 -0.51 -1.45
CA ILE A 123 2.28 -1.71 -1.37
C ILE A 123 1.67 -2.76 -0.45
N SER A 124 1.96 -4.03 -0.72
CA SER A 124 1.71 -5.11 0.23
C SER A 124 2.88 -5.26 1.19
N VAL A 125 2.58 -5.46 2.46
CA VAL A 125 3.58 -5.78 3.49
C VAL A 125 3.11 -6.98 4.30
N PRO A 126 4.04 -7.79 4.85
CA PRO A 126 3.70 -8.92 5.70
C PRO A 126 3.09 -8.46 7.03
N ASN A 127 2.85 -9.40 7.94
CA ASN A 127 2.33 -9.13 9.28
C ASN A 127 3.34 -8.31 10.12
N ILE A 128 3.41 -7.00 9.85
CA ILE A 128 4.25 -6.07 10.60
C ILE A 128 3.74 -5.96 12.04
N THR A 129 4.60 -6.26 13.00
CA THR A 129 4.31 -6.20 14.44
C THR A 129 5.10 -5.12 15.16
N GLY A 130 6.10 -4.52 14.50
CA GLY A 130 6.90 -3.44 15.07
C GLY A 130 7.67 -2.68 14.01
N VAL A 131 8.02 -1.44 14.31
CA VAL A 131 8.90 -0.59 13.50
C VAL A 131 10.15 -0.31 14.30
N TYR A 132 11.32 -0.67 13.77
CA TYR A 132 12.61 -0.54 14.45
C TYR A 132 13.58 0.24 13.57
N TYR A 133 14.36 1.13 14.19
CA TYR A 133 15.43 1.86 13.51
C TYR A 133 16.64 2.00 14.43
N GLY A 134 17.86 1.90 13.88
CA GLY A 134 19.09 1.84 14.67
C GLY A 134 19.74 3.17 14.97
N ARG A 135 19.62 4.13 14.05
CA ARG A 135 20.14 5.51 14.21
C ARG A 135 19.01 6.48 13.92
N ASP A 136 19.13 7.67 14.49
CA ASP A 136 18.23 8.76 14.12
C ASP A 136 18.49 9.15 12.66
N VAL A 137 17.56 8.77 11.79
CA VAL A 137 17.60 9.01 10.34
C VAL A 137 16.58 10.06 9.90
N GLY A 138 16.06 10.84 10.86
CA GLY A 138 15.09 11.90 10.60
C GLY A 138 13.65 11.41 10.42
N TYR A 139 13.37 10.12 10.65
CA TYR A 139 12.00 9.64 10.64
C TYR A 139 11.25 10.09 11.89
N LYS A 140 10.02 10.54 11.69
CA LYS A 140 9.08 10.77 12.77
C LYS A 140 8.17 9.56 12.90
N VAL A 141 8.06 9.00 14.11
CA VAL A 141 7.00 8.05 14.44
C VAL A 141 5.97 8.83 15.23
N GLU A 142 4.87 9.20 14.59
CA GLU A 142 3.86 10.08 15.15
C GLU A 142 2.51 9.38 15.21
N LYS A 143 1.86 9.41 16.37
CA LYS A 143 0.46 9.03 16.48
C LYS A 143 -0.41 10.23 16.11
N ILE A 144 -1.15 10.13 15.03
CA ILE A 144 -2.14 11.14 14.65
C ILE A 144 -3.42 10.85 15.45
N ASN A 145 -3.80 11.79 16.29
CA ASN A 145 -5.09 11.75 16.99
C ASN A 145 -6.12 12.41 16.06
N LEU A 146 -7.11 11.64 15.67
CA LEU A 146 -8.26 12.14 14.92
C LEU A 146 -9.31 12.68 15.90
N ASP A 147 -10.27 13.43 15.40
CA ASP A 147 -11.40 13.87 16.23
C ASP A 147 -12.23 12.67 16.71
N PRO A 148 -12.92 12.79 17.87
CA PRO A 148 -13.65 11.66 18.47
C PRO A 148 -14.71 11.05 17.55
N GLN A 149 -15.28 11.84 16.65
CA GLN A 149 -16.31 11.41 15.72
C GLN A 149 -15.69 10.49 14.64
N THR A 150 -14.52 10.86 14.13
CA THR A 150 -13.74 10.04 13.19
C THR A 150 -13.16 8.79 13.86
N GLU A 151 -12.67 8.88 15.09
CA GLU A 151 -12.16 7.72 15.84
C GLU A 151 -13.27 6.69 16.15
N SER A 152 -14.53 7.12 16.24
CA SER A 152 -15.67 6.22 16.46
C SER A 152 -16.02 5.34 15.24
N ILE A 153 -15.51 5.67 14.06
CA ILE A 153 -15.73 4.88 12.83
C ILE A 153 -15.01 3.54 12.97
N SER A 154 -15.78 2.47 13.07
CA SER A 154 -15.27 1.12 13.27
C SER A 154 -15.43 0.26 12.03
N ALA A 155 -14.32 -0.30 11.54
CA ALA A 155 -14.35 -1.29 10.47
C ALA A 155 -15.25 -2.50 10.82
N THR A 156 -15.34 -2.86 12.10
CA THR A 156 -16.21 -3.94 12.57
C THR A 156 -17.69 -3.60 12.39
N GLN A 157 -18.09 -2.37 12.68
CA GLN A 157 -19.47 -1.95 12.47
C GLN A 157 -19.83 -1.89 10.98
N ILE A 158 -18.92 -1.34 10.18
CA ILE A 158 -19.11 -1.27 8.72
C ILE A 158 -19.26 -2.68 8.13
N ARG A 159 -18.44 -3.65 8.54
CA ARG A 159 -18.59 -5.05 8.09
C ARG A 159 -19.95 -5.63 8.43
N LYS A 160 -20.44 -5.42 9.65
CA LYS A 160 -21.78 -5.87 10.07
C LYS A 160 -22.89 -5.27 9.18
N GLU A 161 -22.80 -3.99 8.86
CA GLU A 161 -23.75 -3.30 7.97
C GLU A 161 -23.69 -3.83 6.54
N MET A 162 -22.51 -4.30 6.09
CA MET A 162 -22.30 -4.95 4.79
C MET A 162 -22.69 -6.43 4.78
N GLY A 163 -23.12 -7.02 5.92
CA GLY A 163 -23.45 -8.43 6.04
C GLY A 163 -22.24 -9.37 5.99
N LYS A 164 -21.09 -8.88 6.40
CA LYS A 164 -19.81 -9.61 6.43
C LYS A 164 -19.24 -9.73 7.84
#